data_cfe72ef34e150b147e7234d3c3787761
#
_entry.id   cfe72ef34e150b147e7234d3c3787761
#
_cell.length_a   1.000
_cell.length_b   1.000
_cell.length_c   1.000
_cell.angle_alpha   90.00
_cell.angle_beta   90.00
_cell.angle_gamma   90.00
#
_symmetry.space_group_name_H-M   'P 1'
#
loop_
_entity.id
_entity.type
_entity.pdbx_description
1 polymer ?
#
loop_
_entity_poly.entity_id
_entity_poly.type
_entity_poly.pdbx_seq_one_letter_code
_entity_poly.pdbx_strand_id
1 'polypeptide(L)'
;QDFTIINNKINSLFSFFKKRYRFFYFDRPETDFFTRDDYFANNENDFPLKEKDKLSYIDNIHFFNKNYLYHKLKIKKNINIDKDTLVVHVRTGDIFNNDWHSLYSQNPLSYYLKISEKYEKVLIISGKNLNNPVLKLLQRYEKFSFQSSSFIDDFNVLLNAKNLASSGVSGFPIVAALMSQKLENFYHSDLYLKEHLNPEMLDGSQVTIHSYKIVDGIQPGKFKKTDENLTKLIDDDITKIIRI
;
A
#
# COMPACT_ATOMS: atom_id res chain seq x y z
N GLN A 1 3.85 27.71 0.52
CA GLN A 1 4.99 27.53 1.46
C GLN A 1 4.99 26.13 2.10
N ASP A 2 3.83 25.54 2.34
CA ASP A 2 3.75 24.28 3.08
C ASP A 2 4.14 23.03 2.28
N PHE A 3 3.94 23.04 0.97
CA PHE A 3 4.26 21.88 0.11
C PHE A 3 5.76 21.61 0.02
N THR A 4 6.57 22.66 -0.03
CA THR A 4 8.04 22.53 -0.10
C THR A 4 8.61 22.01 1.22
N ILE A 5 8.04 22.45 2.35
CA ILE A 5 8.45 22.00 3.69
C ILE A 5 8.04 20.54 3.91
N ILE A 6 6.86 20.16 3.46
CA ILE A 6 6.37 18.78 3.57
C ILE A 6 7.19 17.85 2.67
N ASN A 7 7.44 18.21 1.42
CA ASN A 7 8.30 17.45 0.53
C ASN A 7 9.74 17.32 1.06
N ASN A 8 10.28 18.39 1.60
CA ASN A 8 11.62 18.36 2.20
C ASN A 8 11.66 17.49 3.47
N LYS A 9 10.61 17.48 4.28
CA LYS A 9 10.50 16.58 5.45
C LYS A 9 10.29 15.12 5.03
N ILE A 10 9.49 14.87 4.02
CA ILE A 10 9.28 13.55 3.46
C ILE A 10 10.57 13.07 2.80
N ASN A 11 11.22 13.88 1.98
CA ASN A 11 12.51 13.55 1.37
C ASN A 11 13.60 13.35 2.42
N SER A 12 13.61 14.13 3.50
CA SER A 12 14.53 13.93 4.63
C SER A 12 14.23 12.65 5.40
N LEU A 13 12.96 12.28 5.53
CA LEU A 13 12.54 11.02 6.14
C LEU A 13 12.91 9.83 5.26
N PHE A 14 12.60 9.89 3.96
CA PHE A 14 13.03 8.88 2.99
C PHE A 14 14.55 8.81 2.87
N SER A 15 15.25 9.94 2.94
CA SER A 15 16.72 9.98 2.97
C SER A 15 17.29 9.43 4.28
N PHE A 16 16.61 9.62 5.39
CA PHE A 16 16.97 9.05 6.69
C PHE A 16 16.78 7.52 6.67
N PHE A 17 15.66 7.05 6.15
CA PHE A 17 15.43 5.62 5.90
C PHE A 17 16.43 5.06 4.90
N LYS A 18 16.68 5.75 3.79
CA LYS A 18 17.66 5.38 2.78
C LYS A 18 19.07 5.27 3.34
N LYS A 19 19.47 6.21 4.20
CA LYS A 19 20.82 6.29 4.77
C LYS A 19 21.07 5.27 5.91
N ARG A 20 20.05 4.98 6.71
CA ARG A 20 20.16 4.07 7.87
C ARG A 20 19.60 2.68 7.64
N TYR A 21 18.53 2.58 6.85
CA TYR A 21 17.76 1.34 6.76
C TYR A 21 17.57 0.82 5.36
N ARG A 22 18.02 1.53 4.30
CA ARG A 22 17.81 1.21 2.88
C ARG A 22 16.41 0.69 2.51
N PHE A 23 15.42 0.93 3.35
CA PHE A 23 14.08 0.35 3.31
C PHE A 23 13.22 0.84 2.15
N PHE A 24 13.56 1.98 1.54
CA PHE A 24 12.70 2.64 0.59
C PHE A 24 13.48 3.08 -0.64
N TYR A 25 13.88 2.12 -1.44
CA TYR A 25 14.37 2.40 -2.77
C TYR A 25 13.24 2.18 -3.78
N PHE A 26 12.54 3.27 -4.11
CA PHE A 26 11.45 3.22 -5.09
C PHE A 26 11.92 3.27 -6.55
N ASP A 27 13.21 3.51 -6.83
CA ASP A 27 13.64 3.94 -8.16
C ASP A 27 14.75 3.10 -8.82
N ARG A 28 15.14 1.94 -8.28
CA ARG A 28 16.13 1.12 -8.98
C ARG A 28 15.82 -0.37 -8.92
N PRO A 29 15.57 -1.00 -10.07
CA PRO A 29 15.36 -2.46 -10.15
C PRO A 29 16.62 -3.27 -9.87
N GLU A 30 17.78 -2.64 -9.69
CA GLU A 30 19.08 -3.30 -9.53
C GLU A 30 19.61 -3.30 -8.09
N THR A 31 18.89 -2.71 -7.15
CA THR A 31 19.32 -2.79 -5.76
C THR A 31 18.65 -3.97 -5.12
N ASP A 32 19.46 -4.96 -4.78
CA ASP A 32 19.07 -6.07 -3.93
C ASP A 32 18.20 -5.59 -2.81
N PHE A 33 17.00 -6.12 -2.77
CA PHE A 33 16.10 -5.91 -1.66
C PHE A 33 16.84 -6.36 -0.41
N PHE A 34 16.79 -5.53 0.61
CA PHE A 34 17.21 -5.91 1.93
C PHE A 34 16.55 -7.22 2.28
N THR A 35 17.31 -8.27 2.28
CA THR A 35 16.90 -9.45 3.00
C THR A 35 16.90 -9.09 4.49
N ARG A 36 16.05 -9.74 5.24
CA ARG A 36 16.01 -9.66 6.71
C ARG A 36 17.40 -9.79 7.31
N ASP A 37 18.24 -10.64 6.73
CA ASP A 37 19.58 -10.95 7.19
C ASP A 37 20.57 -9.81 6.88
N ASP A 38 20.47 -9.17 5.71
CA ASP A 38 21.27 -7.99 5.37
C ASP A 38 21.00 -6.80 6.31
N TYR A 39 19.75 -6.65 6.75
CA TYR A 39 19.37 -5.64 7.71
C TYR A 39 20.07 -5.84 9.05
N PHE A 40 20.10 -7.05 9.55
CA PHE A 40 20.73 -7.37 10.83
C PHE A 40 22.27 -7.37 10.73
N ALA A 41 22.84 -7.82 9.63
CA ALA A 41 24.30 -7.88 9.42
C ALA A 41 24.94 -6.49 9.27
N ASN A 42 24.24 -5.53 8.66
CA ASN A 42 24.82 -4.23 8.33
C ASN A 42 24.53 -3.10 9.34
N ASN A 43 23.71 -3.35 10.35
CA ASN A 43 23.24 -2.32 11.29
C ASN A 43 23.45 -2.65 12.77
N GLU A 44 24.36 -3.55 13.10
CA GLU A 44 24.65 -3.96 14.49
C GLU A 44 24.96 -2.79 15.43
N ASN A 45 25.55 -1.71 14.88
CA ASN A 45 25.96 -0.54 15.67
C ASN A 45 24.90 0.57 15.74
N ASP A 46 23.87 0.51 14.92
CA ASP A 46 22.87 1.57 14.77
C ASP A 46 21.52 1.24 15.43
N PHE A 47 21.33 -0.01 15.82
CA PHE A 47 20.15 -0.46 16.54
C PHE A 47 20.54 -0.96 17.95
N PRO A 48 19.79 -0.54 18.98
CA PRO A 48 20.04 -0.99 20.35
C PRO A 48 19.67 -2.46 20.59
N LEU A 49 19.32 -3.19 19.55
CA LEU A 49 18.91 -4.60 19.64
C LEU A 49 20.12 -5.50 19.42
N LYS A 50 20.52 -6.18 20.47
CA LYS A 50 21.52 -7.23 20.38
C LYS A 50 20.95 -8.40 19.58
N GLU A 51 21.83 -9.15 18.91
CA GLU A 51 21.50 -10.33 18.10
C GLU A 51 20.59 -11.36 18.80
N LYS A 52 20.55 -11.33 20.14
CA LYS A 52 19.69 -12.17 20.98
C LYS A 52 18.21 -11.79 20.95
N ASP A 53 17.90 -10.55 20.58
CA ASP A 53 16.54 -10.00 20.57
C ASP A 53 16.02 -9.91 19.15
N LYS A 54 16.16 -10.98 18.35
CA LYS A 54 15.63 -11.06 16.98
C LYS A 54 14.11 -10.92 16.99
N LEU A 55 13.67 -9.70 17.17
CA LEU A 55 12.29 -9.33 16.89
C LEU A 55 11.99 -9.69 15.45
N SER A 56 10.78 -10.11 15.16
CA SER A 56 10.34 -10.26 13.77
C SER A 56 10.52 -8.92 13.04
N TYR A 57 10.63 -8.94 11.73
CA TYR A 57 10.66 -7.73 10.91
C TYR A 57 9.54 -6.76 11.28
N ILE A 58 8.37 -7.28 11.56
CA ILE A 58 7.18 -6.54 11.96
C ILE A 58 7.35 -5.93 13.35
N ASP A 59 7.86 -6.68 14.32
CA ASP A 59 8.10 -6.16 15.67
C ASP A 59 9.11 -5.01 15.64
N ASN A 60 10.14 -5.11 14.82
CA ASN A 60 11.11 -4.03 14.61
C ASN A 60 10.48 -2.79 14.00
N ILE A 61 9.62 -2.95 13.00
CA ILE A 61 8.87 -1.83 12.41
C ILE A 61 7.91 -1.23 13.44
N HIS A 62 7.19 -2.05 14.21
CA HIS A 62 6.29 -1.56 15.25
C HIS A 62 7.03 -0.83 16.35
N PHE A 63 8.18 -1.35 16.79
CA PHE A 63 9.05 -0.68 17.77
C PHE A 63 9.54 0.67 17.24
N PHE A 64 10.00 0.72 16.01
CA PHE A 64 10.48 1.94 15.37
C PHE A 64 9.35 2.95 15.18
N ASN A 65 8.18 2.51 14.78
CA ASN A 65 6.99 3.35 14.63
C ASN A 65 6.55 3.96 15.94
N LYS A 66 6.42 3.14 16.99
CA LYS A 66 5.97 3.58 18.31
C LYS A 66 6.89 4.65 18.90
N ASN A 67 8.20 4.51 18.72
CA ASN A 67 9.18 5.32 19.40
C ASN A 67 9.71 6.51 18.56
N TYR A 68 9.54 6.48 17.25
CA TYR A 68 10.18 7.45 16.37
C TYR A 68 9.26 8.12 15.36
N LEU A 69 8.55 7.35 14.55
CA LEU A 69 7.81 7.91 13.41
C LEU A 69 6.57 8.67 13.83
N TYR A 70 5.82 8.17 14.79
CA TYR A 70 4.64 8.85 15.31
C TYR A 70 4.97 10.25 15.84
N HIS A 71 6.11 10.42 16.47
CA HIS A 71 6.54 11.72 16.98
C HIS A 71 7.05 12.66 15.88
N LYS A 72 7.79 12.13 14.91
CA LYS A 72 8.39 12.97 13.85
C LYS A 72 7.42 13.37 12.74
N LEU A 73 6.48 12.50 12.38
CA LEU A 73 5.54 12.76 11.28
C LEU A 73 4.28 13.51 11.71
N LYS A 74 4.12 13.83 13.01
CA LYS A 74 2.86 14.39 13.55
C LYS A 74 1.63 13.56 13.13
N ILE A 75 1.79 12.25 13.15
CA ILE A 75 0.74 11.31 12.77
C ILE A 75 -0.44 11.49 13.72
N LYS A 76 -1.61 11.71 13.18
CA LYS A 76 -2.85 11.79 13.96
C LYS A 76 -3.25 10.39 14.41
N LYS A 77 -3.04 10.08 15.70
CA LYS A 77 -3.32 8.76 16.28
C LYS A 77 -4.80 8.39 16.31
N ASN A 78 -5.70 9.37 16.21
CA ASN A 78 -7.13 9.20 16.48
C ASN A 78 -8.01 9.74 15.36
N ILE A 79 -7.77 9.30 14.12
CA ILE A 79 -8.81 9.41 13.11
C ILE A 79 -9.79 8.25 13.39
N ASN A 80 -11.06 8.60 13.65
CA ASN A 80 -12.10 7.62 13.85
C ASN A 80 -12.64 7.20 12.49
N ILE A 81 -12.33 5.98 12.08
CA ILE A 81 -12.90 5.33 10.90
C ILE A 81 -13.84 4.25 11.45
N ASP A 82 -15.06 4.24 10.97
CA ASP A 82 -16.04 3.22 11.32
C ASP A 82 -15.45 1.83 11.07
N LYS A 83 -15.58 0.93 12.06
CA LYS A 83 -15.03 -0.43 11.99
C LYS A 83 -15.56 -1.25 10.80
N ASP A 84 -16.75 -0.90 10.32
CA ASP A 84 -17.40 -1.58 9.20
C ASP A 84 -17.11 -0.91 7.85
N THR A 85 -16.17 0.05 7.84
CA THR A 85 -15.65 0.67 6.62
C THR A 85 -14.44 -0.07 6.10
N LEU A 86 -14.44 -0.41 4.81
CA LEU A 86 -13.25 -0.83 4.08
C LEU A 86 -12.55 0.42 3.53
N VAL A 87 -11.30 0.63 3.91
CA VAL A 87 -10.45 1.66 3.30
C VAL A 87 -9.64 1.03 2.19
N VAL A 88 -9.67 1.61 1.01
CA VAL A 88 -9.00 1.08 -0.17
C VAL A 88 -8.07 2.14 -0.75
N HIS A 89 -6.78 1.83 -0.85
CA HIS A 89 -5.88 2.68 -1.64
C HIS A 89 -5.97 2.30 -3.11
N VAL A 90 -6.24 3.27 -3.97
CA VAL A 90 -6.22 3.09 -5.43
C VAL A 90 -5.19 4.01 -6.05
N ARG A 91 -4.14 3.44 -6.61
CA ARG A 91 -3.07 4.19 -7.26
C ARG A 91 -3.56 4.84 -8.55
N THR A 92 -3.14 6.08 -8.76
CA THR A 92 -3.48 6.90 -9.93
C THR A 92 -2.22 7.63 -10.42
N GLY A 93 -2.36 8.48 -11.41
CA GLY A 93 -1.31 9.38 -11.85
C GLY A 93 -0.25 8.67 -12.67
N ASP A 94 0.93 8.50 -12.10
CA ASP A 94 2.14 8.07 -12.79
C ASP A 94 2.00 6.76 -13.58
N ILE A 95 1.29 5.77 -13.01
CA ILE A 95 1.13 4.46 -13.65
C ILE A 95 0.20 4.49 -14.88
N PHE A 96 -0.62 5.52 -15.01
CA PHE A 96 -1.58 5.71 -16.11
C PHE A 96 -1.19 6.84 -17.08
N ASN A 97 0.06 7.32 -17.00
CA ASN A 97 0.56 8.28 -17.98
C ASN A 97 0.74 7.59 -19.35
N ASN A 98 0.69 8.35 -20.41
CA ASN A 98 0.74 7.99 -21.83
C ASN A 98 0.70 6.49 -22.18
N ASP A 99 1.77 5.74 -21.93
CA ASP A 99 1.89 4.32 -22.31
C ASP A 99 1.70 3.34 -21.14
N TRP A 100 1.29 3.83 -20.00
CA TRP A 100 1.26 3.10 -18.73
C TRP A 100 2.62 2.53 -18.33
N HIS A 101 2.88 2.43 -17.04
CA HIS A 101 4.19 1.96 -16.57
C HIS A 101 4.21 0.42 -16.48
N SER A 102 4.94 -0.24 -17.38
CA SER A 102 4.89 -1.70 -17.57
C SER A 102 5.21 -2.53 -16.32
N LEU A 103 6.07 -2.04 -15.42
CA LEU A 103 6.44 -2.76 -14.18
C LEU A 103 5.35 -2.74 -13.12
N TYR A 104 4.35 -1.85 -13.23
CA TYR A 104 3.24 -1.80 -12.30
C TYR A 104 2.11 -2.70 -12.74
N SER A 105 1.18 -2.92 -11.82
CA SER A 105 -0.08 -3.57 -12.07
C SER A 105 -1.15 -2.95 -11.20
N GLN A 106 -2.38 -2.99 -11.68
CA GLN A 106 -3.55 -2.44 -11.01
C GLN A 106 -4.62 -3.53 -10.94
N ASN A 107 -5.29 -3.62 -9.81
CA ASN A 107 -6.42 -4.53 -9.65
C ASN A 107 -7.58 -4.09 -10.56
N PRO A 108 -8.31 -5.02 -11.19
CA PRO A 108 -9.49 -4.73 -11.99
C PRO A 108 -10.68 -4.28 -11.12
N LEU A 109 -11.70 -3.73 -11.77
CA LEU A 109 -12.96 -3.32 -11.13
C LEU A 109 -13.58 -4.46 -10.31
N SER A 110 -13.62 -5.67 -10.86
CA SER A 110 -14.14 -6.87 -10.21
C SER A 110 -13.52 -7.16 -8.85
N TYR A 111 -12.21 -6.89 -8.67
CA TYR A 111 -11.55 -7.05 -7.38
C TYR A 111 -12.16 -6.15 -6.31
N TYR A 112 -12.33 -4.86 -6.61
CA TYR A 112 -12.88 -3.90 -5.64
C TYR A 112 -14.34 -4.20 -5.32
N LEU A 113 -15.11 -4.61 -6.31
CA LEU A 113 -16.49 -5.06 -6.11
C LEU A 113 -16.52 -6.27 -5.19
N LYS A 114 -15.67 -7.28 -5.45
CA LYS A 114 -15.60 -8.53 -4.66
C LYS A 114 -15.24 -8.29 -3.21
N ILE A 115 -14.14 -7.60 -2.92
CA ILE A 115 -13.70 -7.39 -1.54
C ILE A 115 -14.64 -6.49 -0.76
N SER A 116 -15.43 -5.68 -1.45
CA SER A 116 -16.38 -4.76 -0.85
C SER A 116 -17.76 -5.39 -0.54
N GLU A 117 -18.04 -6.62 -0.97
CA GLU A 117 -19.36 -7.27 -0.80
C GLU A 117 -19.86 -7.24 0.65
N LYS A 118 -18.95 -7.46 1.60
CA LYS A 118 -19.29 -7.54 3.03
C LYS A 118 -19.28 -6.20 3.78
N TYR A 119 -18.97 -5.11 3.09
CA TYR A 119 -18.90 -3.78 3.69
C TYR A 119 -20.03 -2.89 3.18
N GLU A 120 -20.64 -2.15 4.10
CA GLU A 120 -21.66 -1.15 3.75
C GLU A 120 -21.03 0.12 3.17
N LYS A 121 -19.83 0.46 3.66
CA LYS A 121 -19.09 1.67 3.27
C LYS A 121 -17.70 1.32 2.79
N VAL A 122 -17.30 1.94 1.70
CA VAL A 122 -15.94 1.84 1.17
C VAL A 122 -15.37 3.24 0.98
N LEU A 123 -14.24 3.51 1.60
CA LEU A 123 -13.53 4.78 1.44
C LEU A 123 -12.31 4.56 0.53
N ILE A 124 -12.37 5.14 -0.65
CA ILE A 124 -11.27 5.13 -1.61
C ILE A 124 -10.32 6.29 -1.32
N ILE A 125 -9.06 5.97 -1.07
CA ILE A 125 -7.96 6.93 -0.98
C ILE A 125 -7.17 6.88 -2.29
N SER A 126 -7.10 8.00 -2.99
CA SER A 126 -6.43 8.08 -4.29
C SER A 126 -5.79 9.45 -4.52
N GLY A 127 -4.86 9.53 -5.46
CA GLY A 127 -4.33 10.82 -5.92
C GLY A 127 -5.39 11.66 -6.65
N LYS A 128 -5.11 12.97 -6.80
CA LYS A 128 -6.02 13.92 -7.46
C LYS A 128 -6.25 13.63 -8.96
N ASN A 129 -5.32 12.92 -9.58
CA ASN A 129 -5.42 12.60 -11.00
C ASN A 129 -6.36 11.41 -11.20
N LEU A 130 -7.51 11.64 -11.82
CA LEU A 130 -8.55 10.64 -12.08
C LEU A 130 -8.35 9.91 -13.43
N ASN A 131 -7.12 9.75 -13.90
CA ASN A 131 -6.83 9.04 -15.14
C ASN A 131 -6.98 7.50 -15.03
N ASN A 132 -7.16 6.96 -13.81
CA ASN A 132 -7.43 5.56 -13.60
C ASN A 132 -8.87 5.20 -14.04
N PRO A 133 -9.04 4.30 -15.05
CA PRO A 133 -10.36 3.92 -15.56
C PRO A 133 -11.24 3.22 -14.51
N VAL A 134 -10.65 2.46 -13.61
CA VAL A 134 -11.36 1.76 -12.52
C VAL A 134 -11.99 2.76 -11.56
N LEU A 135 -11.27 3.83 -11.17
CA LEU A 135 -11.83 4.87 -10.31
C LEU A 135 -13.07 5.53 -10.90
N LYS A 136 -13.07 5.80 -12.21
CA LYS A 136 -14.23 6.39 -12.89
C LYS A 136 -15.46 5.51 -12.82
N LEU A 137 -15.27 4.20 -12.83
CA LEU A 137 -16.37 3.25 -12.72
C LEU A 137 -16.83 3.09 -11.27
N LEU A 138 -15.90 3.01 -10.31
CA LEU A 138 -16.26 2.92 -8.89
C LEU A 138 -17.10 4.11 -8.42
N GLN A 139 -16.93 5.29 -8.99
CA GLN A 139 -17.76 6.48 -8.71
C GLN A 139 -19.26 6.30 -9.01
N ARG A 140 -19.64 5.28 -9.77
CA ARG A 140 -21.05 4.99 -10.09
C ARG A 140 -21.79 4.22 -9.00
N TYR A 141 -21.07 3.71 -8.02
CA TYR A 141 -21.63 2.88 -6.93
C TYR A 141 -21.71 3.71 -5.65
N GLU A 142 -22.90 3.91 -5.10
CA GLU A 142 -23.17 4.78 -3.94
C GLU A 142 -22.38 4.44 -2.68
N LYS A 143 -22.04 3.16 -2.49
CA LYS A 143 -21.27 2.72 -1.32
C LYS A 143 -19.80 3.17 -1.32
N PHE A 144 -19.26 3.62 -2.48
CA PHE A 144 -17.89 4.10 -2.59
C PHE A 144 -17.82 5.61 -2.41
N SER A 145 -17.16 6.05 -1.37
CA SER A 145 -16.79 7.44 -1.14
C SER A 145 -15.33 7.65 -1.50
N PHE A 146 -14.95 8.87 -1.85
CA PHE A 146 -13.62 9.19 -2.37
C PHE A 146 -12.98 10.32 -1.58
N GLN A 147 -11.73 10.12 -1.20
CA GLN A 147 -10.90 11.13 -0.58
C GLN A 147 -9.59 11.26 -1.36
N SER A 148 -9.20 12.52 -1.61
CA SER A 148 -7.92 12.91 -2.16
C SER A 148 -7.49 14.19 -1.47
N SER A 149 -6.70 14.05 -0.45
CA SER A 149 -6.25 15.14 0.43
C SER A 149 -4.74 15.42 0.27
N SER A 150 -4.09 15.86 1.32
CA SER A 150 -2.64 15.85 1.38
C SER A 150 -2.12 14.42 1.58
N PHE A 151 -0.87 14.18 1.15
CA PHE A 151 -0.20 12.89 1.38
C PHE A 151 -0.28 12.45 2.87
N ILE A 152 -0.07 13.39 3.80
CA ILE A 152 -0.10 13.10 5.23
C ILE A 152 -1.52 12.77 5.71
N ASP A 153 -2.54 13.47 5.25
CA ASP A 153 -3.92 13.21 5.65
C ASP A 153 -4.39 11.87 5.07
N ASP A 154 -4.09 11.57 3.81
CA ASP A 154 -4.40 10.29 3.18
C ASP A 154 -3.67 9.14 3.87
N PHE A 155 -2.38 9.32 4.20
CA PHE A 155 -1.62 8.33 4.95
C PHE A 155 -2.19 8.09 6.35
N ASN A 156 -2.62 9.15 7.04
CA ASN A 156 -3.26 9.03 8.34
C ASN A 156 -4.56 8.22 8.29
N VAL A 157 -5.33 8.35 7.22
CA VAL A 157 -6.54 7.53 7.03
C VAL A 157 -6.17 6.06 6.87
N LEU A 158 -5.22 5.72 5.98
CA LEU A 158 -4.75 4.35 5.79
C LEU A 158 -4.22 3.74 7.10
N LEU A 159 -3.42 4.52 7.84
CA LEU A 159 -2.80 4.09 9.10
C LEU A 159 -3.81 3.79 10.21
N ASN A 160 -4.96 4.47 10.21
CA ASN A 160 -6.01 4.29 11.21
C ASN A 160 -7.13 3.34 10.78
N ALA A 161 -7.04 2.77 9.58
CA ALA A 161 -8.00 1.80 9.09
C ALA A 161 -7.93 0.48 9.86
N LYS A 162 -9.08 -0.10 10.18
CA LYS A 162 -9.20 -1.49 10.67
C LYS A 162 -9.21 -2.50 9.52
N ASN A 163 -9.77 -2.12 8.40
CA ASN A 163 -9.83 -2.92 7.18
C ASN A 163 -9.22 -2.11 6.06
N LEU A 164 -8.09 -2.58 5.52
CA LEU A 164 -7.32 -1.89 4.50
C LEU A 164 -7.11 -2.79 3.28
N ALA A 165 -7.25 -2.23 2.08
CA ALA A 165 -6.98 -2.94 0.85
C ALA A 165 -5.94 -2.22 -0.02
N SER A 166 -5.11 -3.02 -0.70
CA SER A 166 -4.12 -2.54 -1.67
C SER A 166 -4.65 -2.53 -3.11
N SER A 167 -4.01 -1.79 -3.97
CA SER A 167 -4.38 -1.60 -5.39
C SER A 167 -3.49 -2.35 -6.38
N GLY A 168 -2.94 -3.49 -6.02
CA GLY A 168 -1.91 -4.16 -6.82
C GLY A 168 -0.51 -3.67 -6.42
N VAL A 169 0.36 -3.35 -7.38
CA VAL A 169 1.73 -2.88 -7.08
C VAL A 169 1.69 -1.47 -6.49
N SER A 170 1.70 -1.37 -5.17
CA SER A 170 1.73 -0.09 -4.46
C SER A 170 2.33 -0.23 -3.07
N GLY A 171 3.40 0.50 -2.80
CA GLY A 171 4.03 0.52 -1.47
C GLY A 171 3.28 1.33 -0.41
N PHE A 172 2.45 2.29 -0.81
CA PHE A 172 1.79 3.22 0.10
C PHE A 172 0.88 2.52 1.13
N PRO A 173 -0.06 1.62 0.72
CA PRO A 173 -0.88 0.88 1.67
C PRO A 173 -0.09 -0.16 2.46
N ILE A 174 0.99 -0.73 1.89
CA ILE A 174 1.85 -1.68 2.61
C ILE A 174 2.56 -0.99 3.78
N VAL A 175 3.15 0.18 3.53
CA VAL A 175 3.80 0.96 4.60
C VAL A 175 2.80 1.34 5.68
N ALA A 176 1.59 1.78 5.29
CA ALA A 176 0.54 2.09 6.26
C ALA A 176 0.14 0.87 7.09
N ALA A 177 0.00 -0.31 6.45
CA ALA A 177 -0.32 -1.56 7.11
C ALA A 177 0.76 -1.97 8.12
N LEU A 178 2.04 -1.94 7.71
CA LEU A 178 3.19 -2.24 8.57
C LEU A 178 3.30 -1.29 9.77
N MET A 179 2.86 -0.05 9.62
CA MET A 179 2.91 0.98 10.66
C MET A 179 1.66 1.01 11.55
N SER A 180 0.57 0.43 11.11
CA SER A 180 -0.72 0.51 11.81
C SER A 180 -0.69 -0.28 13.12
N GLN A 181 -1.32 0.31 14.15
CA GLN A 181 -1.62 -0.35 15.43
C GLN A 181 -3.12 -0.70 15.54
N LYS A 182 -3.89 -0.44 14.49
CA LYS A 182 -5.36 -0.61 14.47
C LYS A 182 -5.83 -1.59 13.40
N LEU A 183 -4.94 -1.97 12.48
CA LEU A 183 -5.27 -2.84 11.37
C LEU A 183 -5.64 -4.24 11.86
N GLU A 184 -6.81 -4.70 11.49
CA GLU A 184 -7.33 -6.03 11.79
C GLU A 184 -7.34 -6.92 10.54
N ASN A 185 -7.69 -6.33 9.37
CA ASN A 185 -7.81 -7.06 8.11
C ASN A 185 -7.07 -6.33 6.98
N PHE A 186 -6.24 -7.05 6.24
CA PHE A 186 -5.56 -6.56 5.05
C PHE A 186 -5.95 -7.37 3.81
N TYR A 187 -6.38 -6.67 2.74
CA TYR A 187 -6.84 -7.27 1.49
C TYR A 187 -5.85 -6.98 0.38
N HIS A 188 -5.41 -8.02 -0.32
CA HIS A 188 -4.56 -7.87 -1.48
C HIS A 188 -4.85 -8.91 -2.57
N SER A 189 -4.40 -8.63 -3.77
CA SER A 189 -4.38 -9.59 -4.87
C SER A 189 -3.00 -10.19 -5.06
N ASP A 190 -2.89 -11.16 -5.94
CA ASP A 190 -1.63 -11.74 -6.43
C ASP A 190 -0.86 -10.83 -7.40
N LEU A 191 -1.38 -9.62 -7.68
CA LEU A 191 -0.75 -8.63 -8.57
C LEU A 191 0.23 -7.74 -7.80
N TYR A 192 1.31 -8.29 -7.28
CA TYR A 192 2.39 -7.54 -6.63
C TYR A 192 3.76 -8.02 -7.09
N LEU A 193 4.80 -7.25 -6.80
CA LEU A 193 6.20 -7.60 -7.06
C LEU A 193 6.85 -8.01 -5.74
N LYS A 194 7.45 -9.21 -5.70
CA LYS A 194 8.14 -9.71 -4.51
C LYS A 194 9.34 -8.86 -4.11
N GLU A 195 9.98 -8.25 -5.09
CA GLU A 195 11.14 -7.37 -4.94
C GLU A 195 10.78 -5.98 -4.41
N HIS A 196 9.50 -5.65 -4.32
CA HIS A 196 8.99 -4.38 -3.79
C HIS A 196 8.33 -4.57 -2.43
N LEU A 197 7.90 -3.45 -1.81
CA LEU A 197 7.01 -3.51 -0.68
C LEU A 197 5.75 -4.29 -1.06
N ASN A 198 5.55 -5.41 -0.43
CA ASN A 198 4.53 -6.37 -0.81
C ASN A 198 3.80 -6.94 0.42
N PRO A 199 2.64 -7.60 0.23
CA PRO A 199 1.81 -8.12 1.33
C PRO A 199 2.48 -9.18 2.20
N GLU A 200 3.42 -9.97 1.67
CA GLU A 200 4.14 -11.02 2.41
C GLU A 200 4.93 -10.44 3.61
N MET A 201 5.24 -9.13 3.58
CA MET A 201 5.89 -8.44 4.71
C MET A 201 5.01 -8.34 5.95
N LEU A 202 3.71 -8.61 5.83
CA LEU A 202 2.77 -8.66 6.96
C LEU A 202 2.68 -10.05 7.59
N ASP A 203 3.36 -11.05 7.03
CA ASP A 203 3.34 -12.40 7.55
C ASP A 203 3.89 -12.46 8.98
N GLY A 204 3.20 -13.21 9.85
CA GLY A 204 3.53 -13.29 11.27
C GLY A 204 3.00 -12.12 12.12
N SER A 205 2.33 -11.13 11.53
CA SER A 205 1.60 -10.10 12.29
C SER A 205 0.28 -10.64 12.84
N GLN A 206 -0.36 -9.86 13.72
CA GLN A 206 -1.71 -10.16 14.23
C GLN A 206 -2.81 -9.78 13.21
N VAL A 207 -2.43 -9.29 12.04
CA VAL A 207 -3.35 -8.88 10.98
C VAL A 207 -3.85 -10.09 10.21
N THR A 208 -5.16 -10.19 10.01
CA THR A 208 -5.73 -11.20 9.13
C THR A 208 -5.51 -10.82 7.67
N ILE A 209 -4.73 -11.62 6.95
CA ILE A 209 -4.44 -11.40 5.53
C ILE A 209 -5.51 -12.10 4.68
N HIS A 210 -6.09 -11.36 3.75
CA HIS A 210 -7.07 -11.86 2.77
C HIS A 210 -6.47 -11.78 1.38
N SER A 211 -6.00 -12.90 0.88
CA SER A 211 -5.33 -13.02 -0.42
C SER A 211 -6.31 -13.44 -1.50
N TYR A 212 -6.19 -12.81 -2.68
CA TYR A 212 -7.04 -13.10 -3.83
C TYR A 212 -6.20 -13.29 -5.09
N LYS A 213 -6.55 -14.33 -5.85
CA LYS A 213 -6.06 -14.53 -7.20
C LYS A 213 -7.00 -13.88 -8.20
N ILE A 214 -6.44 -13.14 -9.14
CA ILE A 214 -7.20 -12.52 -10.23
C ILE A 214 -7.01 -13.36 -11.50
N VAL A 215 -8.05 -14.04 -11.93
CA VAL A 215 -8.03 -14.79 -13.19
C VAL A 215 -7.90 -13.80 -14.35
N ASP A 216 -6.94 -14.03 -15.23
CA ASP A 216 -6.61 -13.16 -16.37
C ASP A 216 -6.17 -11.72 -16.00
N GLY A 217 -5.76 -11.50 -14.74
CA GLY A 217 -5.21 -10.22 -14.29
C GLY A 217 -3.97 -9.81 -15.06
N ILE A 218 -3.80 -8.48 -15.22
CA ILE A 218 -2.63 -7.93 -15.91
C ILE A 218 -1.43 -8.06 -14.97
N GLN A 219 -0.56 -9.00 -15.24
CA GLN A 219 0.63 -9.24 -14.43
C GLN A 219 1.62 -8.06 -14.50
N PRO A 220 2.39 -7.80 -13.41
CA PRO A 220 3.52 -6.89 -13.45
C PRO A 220 4.45 -7.22 -14.62
N GLY A 221 4.95 -6.20 -15.30
CA GLY A 221 5.71 -6.34 -16.55
C GLY A 221 4.88 -6.31 -17.82
N LYS A 222 3.57 -6.55 -17.74
CA LYS A 222 2.63 -6.55 -18.88
C LYS A 222 1.63 -5.38 -18.88
N PHE A 223 1.76 -4.46 -17.92
CA PHE A 223 0.86 -3.33 -17.78
C PHE A 223 1.16 -2.26 -18.82
N LYS A 224 0.36 -2.23 -19.89
CA LYS A 224 0.49 -1.31 -21.04
C LYS A 224 -0.89 -0.79 -21.42
N LYS A 225 -0.91 0.41 -22.00
CA LYS A 225 -2.14 1.02 -22.53
C LYS A 225 -2.55 0.35 -23.85
N THR A 226 -3.32 -0.71 -23.74
CA THR A 226 -3.94 -1.41 -24.89
C THR A 226 -5.42 -1.60 -24.62
N ASP A 227 -6.23 -1.79 -25.66
CA ASP A 227 -7.66 -2.05 -25.52
C ASP A 227 -7.93 -3.35 -24.75
N GLU A 228 -7.10 -4.37 -24.93
CA GLU A 228 -7.16 -5.62 -24.18
C GLU A 228 -6.96 -5.38 -22.68
N ASN A 229 -5.90 -4.66 -22.29
CA ASN A 229 -5.63 -4.36 -20.89
C ASN A 229 -6.68 -3.43 -20.30
N LEU A 230 -7.19 -2.49 -21.08
CA LEU A 230 -8.28 -1.64 -20.62
C LEU A 230 -9.54 -2.47 -20.34
N THR A 231 -9.89 -3.40 -21.23
CA THR A 231 -11.02 -4.32 -21.04
C THR A 231 -10.85 -5.16 -19.77
N LYS A 232 -9.65 -5.70 -19.54
CA LYS A 232 -9.34 -6.46 -18.30
C LYS A 232 -9.46 -5.60 -17.05
N LEU A 233 -9.06 -4.34 -17.09
CA LEU A 233 -9.15 -3.44 -15.94
C LEU A 233 -10.59 -3.06 -15.56
N ILE A 234 -11.45 -2.87 -16.57
CA ILE A 234 -12.84 -2.46 -16.35
C ILE A 234 -13.80 -3.65 -16.21
N ASP A 235 -13.28 -4.88 -16.27
CA ASP A 235 -14.06 -6.10 -16.08
C ASP A 235 -14.65 -6.14 -14.65
N ASP A 236 -15.96 -6.29 -14.57
CA ASP A 236 -16.74 -6.34 -13.33
C ASP A 236 -17.16 -7.75 -12.91
N ASP A 237 -16.73 -8.78 -13.65
CA ASP A 237 -17.01 -10.18 -13.33
C ASP A 237 -16.29 -10.63 -12.04
N ILE A 238 -16.99 -10.54 -10.94
CA ILE A 238 -16.48 -10.93 -9.61
C ILE A 238 -16.15 -12.42 -9.47
N THR A 239 -16.63 -13.29 -10.38
CA THR A 239 -16.34 -14.73 -10.35
C THR A 239 -14.87 -15.02 -10.71
N LYS A 240 -14.19 -14.08 -11.35
CA LYS A 240 -12.76 -14.12 -11.64
C LYS A 240 -11.86 -13.81 -10.43
N ILE A 241 -12.44 -13.45 -9.30
CA ILE A 241 -11.72 -13.11 -8.07
C ILE A 241 -11.85 -14.25 -7.07
N ILE A 242 -10.79 -15.04 -6.96
CA ILE A 242 -10.76 -16.28 -6.17
C ILE A 242 -9.98 -16.03 -4.88
N ARG A 243 -10.59 -16.27 -3.74
CA ARG A 243 -9.88 -16.22 -2.45
C ARG A 243 -8.93 -17.41 -2.34
N ILE A 244 -7.68 -17.17 -1.92
CA ILE A 244 -6.62 -18.17 -1.77
C ILE A 244 -6.04 -18.16 -0.36
#